data_6c978c26709b0b9512584eb5fb1c227a
#
_entry.id   6c978c26709b0b9512584eb5fb1c227a
#
_cell.length_a   1.000
_cell.length_b   1.000
_cell.length_c   1.000
_cell.angle_alpha   90.00
_cell.angle_beta   90.00
_cell.angle_gamma   90.00
#
_symmetry.space_group_name_H-M   'P 1'
#
loop_
_entity.id
_entity.type
_entity.pdbx_description
1 polymer ?
#
loop_
_entity_poly.entity_id
_entity_poly.type
_entity_poly.pdbx_seq_one_letter_code
_entity_poly.pdbx_strand_id
1 'polypeptide(L)'
;VTDTSATTAPTAVMFPPGRYGRRRAPRARRPWLVALLTAVAVLVGTAIAGRLYTLYGDPLHQPEVITYTEATEDGITIDFAVTVPPGGATTCLVRARSRDGAEVGRSEVTVRAEPGERHVRTTYRLATERVAFLGEVPRCRPAD
;
A
#
# COMPACT_ATOMS: atom_id res chain seq x y z
N VAL A 1 39.85 -64.55 -11.19
CA VAL A 1 38.52 -64.84 -10.64
C VAL A 1 37.66 -63.66 -10.97
N THR A 2 36.85 -63.80 -12.04
CA THR A 2 35.93 -62.80 -12.54
C THR A 2 34.54 -63.13 -11.99
N ASP A 3 34.07 -62.33 -11.01
CA ASP A 3 32.70 -62.41 -10.53
C ASP A 3 31.80 -61.55 -11.44
N THR A 4 31.03 -62.23 -12.27
CA THR A 4 29.96 -61.60 -13.07
C THR A 4 28.68 -61.53 -12.26
N SER A 5 28.43 -60.42 -11.59
CA SER A 5 27.17 -60.17 -10.93
C SER A 5 26.08 -59.85 -11.96
N ALA A 6 25.27 -60.84 -12.26
CA ALA A 6 24.09 -60.66 -13.08
C ALA A 6 23.04 -59.78 -12.34
N THR A 7 22.90 -58.53 -12.75
CA THR A 7 21.81 -57.66 -12.30
C THR A 7 20.47 -58.20 -12.84
N THR A 8 19.72 -58.88 -12.00
CA THR A 8 18.34 -59.30 -12.29
C THR A 8 17.45 -58.04 -12.41
N ALA A 9 17.04 -57.69 -13.61
CA ALA A 9 16.08 -56.63 -13.85
C ALA A 9 14.73 -56.98 -13.17
N PRO A 10 14.09 -56.04 -12.43
CA PRO A 10 12.81 -56.33 -11.80
C PRO A 10 11.76 -56.62 -12.87
N THR A 11 11.16 -57.80 -12.80
CA THR A 11 10.08 -58.24 -13.64
C THR A 11 8.89 -57.30 -13.44
N ALA A 12 8.60 -56.45 -14.43
CA ALA A 12 7.45 -55.58 -14.40
C ALA A 12 6.17 -56.42 -14.24
N VAL A 13 5.43 -56.18 -13.16
CA VAL A 13 4.15 -56.86 -12.91
C VAL A 13 3.18 -56.45 -14.02
N MET A 14 2.95 -57.40 -14.97
CA MET A 14 2.02 -57.19 -16.09
C MET A 14 0.59 -57.43 -15.60
N PHE A 15 -0.14 -56.40 -15.27
CA PHE A 15 -1.54 -56.51 -14.92
C PHE A 15 -2.40 -56.80 -16.16
N PRO A 16 -3.32 -57.76 -16.08
CA PRO A 16 -4.16 -58.12 -17.21
C PRO A 16 -5.04 -56.89 -17.64
N PRO A 17 -5.13 -56.58 -18.94
CA PRO A 17 -5.91 -55.50 -19.45
C PRO A 17 -7.41 -55.70 -19.17
N GLY A 18 -8.05 -54.68 -18.56
CA GLY A 18 -9.50 -54.63 -18.34
C GLY A 18 -10.01 -54.92 -16.93
N ARG A 19 -9.15 -55.37 -15.99
CA ARG A 19 -9.57 -55.69 -14.61
C ARG A 19 -9.62 -54.49 -13.65
N TYR A 20 -8.97 -53.40 -13.99
CA TYR A 20 -8.84 -52.18 -13.15
C TYR A 20 -9.25 -50.90 -13.87
N GLY A 21 -10.37 -50.92 -14.57
CA GLY A 21 -10.92 -49.72 -15.19
C GLY A 21 -10.13 -49.20 -16.42
N ARG A 22 -10.78 -48.40 -17.25
CA ARG A 22 -10.14 -47.75 -18.42
C ARG A 22 -9.14 -46.71 -17.91
N ARG A 23 -7.86 -46.85 -18.22
CA ARG A 23 -6.88 -45.78 -18.07
C ARG A 23 -7.37 -44.58 -18.90
N ARG A 24 -7.69 -43.47 -18.26
CA ARG A 24 -7.97 -42.22 -18.96
C ARG A 24 -6.75 -41.89 -19.80
N ALA A 25 -6.91 -41.77 -21.09
CA ALA A 25 -5.85 -41.27 -21.96
C ALA A 25 -5.36 -39.91 -21.44
N PRO A 26 -4.04 -39.70 -21.35
CA PRO A 26 -3.53 -38.41 -20.95
C PRO A 26 -4.07 -37.34 -21.90
N ARG A 27 -4.88 -36.42 -21.36
CA ARG A 27 -5.33 -35.24 -22.15
C ARG A 27 -4.10 -34.55 -22.69
N ALA A 28 -4.03 -34.33 -23.98
CA ALA A 28 -2.99 -33.54 -24.61
C ALA A 28 -2.99 -32.15 -23.94
N ARG A 29 -2.09 -31.97 -23.02
CA ARG A 29 -1.87 -30.67 -22.38
C ARG A 29 -1.28 -29.76 -23.44
N ARG A 30 -1.95 -28.67 -23.76
CA ARG A 30 -1.43 -27.66 -24.69
C ARG A 30 -0.57 -26.69 -23.85
N PRO A 31 0.74 -26.94 -23.65
CA PRO A 31 1.58 -26.17 -22.73
C PRO A 31 1.66 -24.71 -23.13
N TRP A 32 1.53 -24.41 -24.42
CA TRP A 32 1.54 -23.06 -24.93
C TRP A 32 0.31 -22.23 -24.49
N LEU A 33 -0.88 -22.85 -24.33
CA LEU A 33 -2.07 -22.16 -23.78
C LEU A 33 -1.88 -21.81 -22.31
N VAL A 34 -1.26 -22.71 -21.53
CA VAL A 34 -0.95 -22.43 -20.13
C VAL A 34 0.07 -21.29 -20.04
N ALA A 35 1.13 -21.34 -20.85
CA ALA A 35 2.14 -20.28 -20.91
C ALA A 35 1.52 -18.93 -21.32
N LEU A 36 0.63 -18.93 -22.34
CA LEU A 36 -0.06 -17.71 -22.77
C LEU A 36 -0.95 -17.14 -21.65
N LEU A 37 -1.75 -17.98 -20.99
CA LEU A 37 -2.62 -17.54 -19.89
C LEU A 37 -1.81 -16.99 -18.72
N THR A 38 -0.70 -17.62 -18.38
CA THR A 38 0.19 -17.14 -17.35
C THR A 38 0.81 -15.79 -17.71
N ALA A 39 1.29 -15.63 -18.96
CA ALA A 39 1.83 -14.36 -19.44
C ALA A 39 0.79 -13.24 -19.39
N VAL A 40 -0.44 -13.50 -19.84
CA VAL A 40 -1.54 -12.53 -19.76
C VAL A 40 -1.86 -12.18 -18.31
N ALA A 41 -1.94 -13.16 -17.41
CA ALA A 41 -2.21 -12.91 -15.99
C ALA A 41 -1.12 -12.04 -15.34
N VAL A 42 0.15 -12.29 -15.66
CA VAL A 42 1.28 -11.46 -15.16
C VAL A 42 1.20 -10.04 -15.71
N LEU A 43 0.94 -9.86 -16.99
CA LEU A 43 0.80 -8.53 -17.60
C LEU A 43 -0.35 -7.74 -16.99
N VAL A 44 -1.51 -8.36 -16.83
CA VAL A 44 -2.67 -7.72 -16.19
C VAL A 44 -2.38 -7.39 -14.73
N GLY A 45 -1.78 -8.31 -13.99
CA GLY A 45 -1.38 -8.09 -12.59
C GLY A 45 -0.40 -6.93 -12.43
N THR A 46 0.61 -6.86 -13.30
CA THR A 46 1.59 -5.76 -13.30
C THR A 46 0.94 -4.42 -13.65
N ALA A 47 0.04 -4.40 -14.62
CA ALA A 47 -0.69 -3.18 -14.99
C ALA A 47 -1.59 -2.67 -13.85
N ILE A 48 -2.31 -3.58 -13.17
CA ILE A 48 -3.13 -3.25 -12.00
C ILE A 48 -2.25 -2.74 -10.85
N ALA A 49 -1.17 -3.43 -10.54
CA ALA A 49 -0.23 -3.03 -9.48
C ALA A 49 0.37 -1.65 -9.76
N GLY A 50 0.81 -1.38 -10.99
CA GLY A 50 1.31 -0.07 -11.40
C GLY A 50 0.26 1.03 -11.22
N ARG A 51 -0.98 0.77 -11.63
CA ARG A 51 -2.07 1.74 -11.47
C ARG A 51 -2.43 1.98 -9.99
N LEU A 52 -2.45 0.94 -9.18
CA LEU A 52 -2.67 1.10 -7.73
C LEU A 52 -1.52 1.87 -7.07
N TYR A 53 -0.29 1.61 -7.48
CA TYR A 53 0.87 2.35 -6.98
C TYR A 53 0.80 3.84 -7.31
N THR A 54 0.39 4.22 -8.55
CA THR A 54 0.24 5.64 -8.91
C THR A 54 -0.92 6.33 -8.20
N LEU A 55 -1.97 5.59 -7.80
CA LEU A 55 -3.13 6.14 -7.10
C LEU A 55 -2.93 6.22 -5.57
N TYR A 56 -2.21 5.25 -4.99
CA TYR A 56 -2.15 5.08 -3.53
C TYR A 56 -0.71 5.03 -2.96
N GLY A 57 0.30 4.86 -3.80
CA GLY A 57 1.67 4.57 -3.35
C GLY A 57 2.43 5.77 -2.80
N ASP A 58 2.14 6.96 -3.29
CA ASP A 58 2.77 8.21 -2.83
C ASP A 58 1.88 9.41 -3.21
N PRO A 59 0.70 9.54 -2.59
CA PRO A 59 -0.19 10.64 -2.92
C PRO A 59 0.40 11.97 -2.46
N LEU A 60 0.60 12.89 -3.42
CA LEU A 60 0.97 14.27 -3.15
C LEU A 60 -0.11 14.95 -2.30
N HIS A 61 0.32 15.86 -1.44
CA HIS A 61 -0.54 16.65 -0.54
C HIS A 61 -1.31 15.83 0.49
N GLN A 62 -0.86 14.60 0.80
CA GLN A 62 -1.47 13.82 1.87
C GLN A 62 -0.85 14.18 3.22
N PRO A 63 -1.66 14.66 4.17
CA PRO A 63 -1.20 14.92 5.52
C PRO A 63 -1.23 13.67 6.38
N GLU A 64 -0.25 13.54 7.28
CA GLU A 64 -0.19 12.54 8.33
C GLU A 64 0.01 13.25 9.67
N VAL A 65 -0.96 13.15 10.57
CA VAL A 65 -0.83 13.69 11.93
C VAL A 65 0.03 12.75 12.74
N ILE A 66 1.16 13.26 13.24
CA ILE A 66 2.11 12.47 14.03
C ILE A 66 1.71 12.49 15.50
N THR A 67 1.44 13.69 16.04
CA THR A 67 1.00 13.86 17.42
C THR A 67 0.29 15.21 17.60
N TYR A 68 -0.39 15.33 18.70
CA TYR A 68 -0.91 16.62 19.19
C TYR A 68 -0.67 16.73 20.68
N THR A 69 -0.28 17.91 21.12
CA THR A 69 0.13 18.17 22.52
C THR A 69 -0.38 19.54 22.99
N GLU A 70 -0.19 19.81 24.26
CA GLU A 70 -0.51 21.10 24.85
C GLU A 70 -1.93 21.60 24.56
N ALA A 71 -2.92 20.70 24.70
CA ALA A 71 -4.31 21.11 24.63
C ALA A 71 -4.66 21.98 25.86
N THR A 72 -4.79 23.27 25.61
CA THR A 72 -5.16 24.29 26.59
C THR A 72 -6.52 24.89 26.26
N GLU A 73 -7.02 25.80 27.08
CA GLU A 73 -8.25 26.56 26.77
C GLU A 73 -8.09 27.43 25.52
N ASP A 74 -6.85 27.89 25.23
CA ASP A 74 -6.54 28.83 24.15
C ASP A 74 -6.02 28.18 22.87
N GLY A 75 -5.65 26.88 22.90
CA GLY A 75 -5.09 26.24 21.71
C GLY A 75 -4.56 24.85 21.90
N ILE A 76 -4.19 24.25 20.78
CA ILE A 76 -3.59 22.92 20.69
C ILE A 76 -2.42 22.96 19.70
N THR A 77 -1.33 22.29 20.05
CA THR A 77 -0.17 22.13 19.17
C THR A 77 -0.29 20.81 18.41
N ILE A 78 -0.23 20.89 17.08
CA ILE A 78 -0.40 19.74 16.16
C ILE A 78 0.90 19.59 15.37
N ASP A 79 1.50 18.42 15.50
CA ASP A 79 2.65 17.96 14.72
C ASP A 79 2.16 17.08 13.59
N PHE A 80 2.44 17.46 12.35
CA PHE A 80 2.06 16.69 11.18
C PHE A 80 3.13 16.73 10.09
N ALA A 81 3.15 15.68 9.28
CA ALA A 81 3.95 15.62 8.08
C ALA A 81 3.05 15.70 6.84
N VAL A 82 3.58 16.23 5.77
CA VAL A 82 2.87 16.30 4.50
C VAL A 82 3.82 16.03 3.34
N THR A 83 3.35 15.28 2.34
CA THR A 83 4.09 15.06 1.11
C THR A 83 3.85 16.20 0.14
N VAL A 84 4.91 16.92 -0.20
CA VAL A 84 4.88 18.10 -1.07
C VAL A 84 5.76 17.86 -2.30
N PRO A 85 5.42 18.37 -3.49
CA PRO A 85 6.35 18.36 -4.62
C PRO A 85 7.67 19.09 -4.25
N PRO A 86 8.84 18.58 -4.70
CA PRO A 86 10.12 19.22 -4.42
C PRO A 86 10.13 20.70 -4.82
N GLY A 87 10.49 21.60 -3.88
CA GLY A 87 10.46 23.03 -4.09
C GLY A 87 9.07 23.65 -4.21
N GLY A 88 8.01 22.87 -4.01
CA GLY A 88 6.63 23.31 -4.05
C GLY A 88 6.09 23.74 -2.68
N ALA A 89 4.80 24.07 -2.68
CA ALA A 89 4.07 24.40 -1.46
C ALA A 89 2.71 23.70 -1.43
N THR A 90 2.22 23.48 -0.23
CA THR A 90 0.88 22.93 0.00
C THR A 90 0.18 23.70 1.11
N THR A 91 -1.11 23.92 0.95
CA THR A 91 -1.95 24.55 1.97
C THR A 91 -2.80 23.44 2.64
N CYS A 92 -2.58 23.25 3.93
CA CYS A 92 -3.26 22.24 4.74
C CYS A 92 -4.32 22.91 5.61
N LEU A 93 -5.49 22.28 5.66
CA LEU A 93 -6.53 22.65 6.61
C LEU A 93 -6.27 21.93 7.93
N VAL A 94 -6.02 22.73 8.97
CA VAL A 94 -5.82 22.25 10.34
C VAL A 94 -7.07 22.59 11.15
N ARG A 95 -7.60 21.63 11.90
CA ARG A 95 -8.74 21.83 12.77
C ARG A 95 -8.60 21.11 14.10
N ALA A 96 -9.30 21.63 15.10
CA ALA A 96 -9.39 20.99 16.41
C ALA A 96 -10.84 20.69 16.76
N ARG A 97 -11.05 19.57 17.45
CA ARG A 97 -12.37 19.16 17.96
C ARG A 97 -12.34 18.98 19.46
N SER A 98 -13.43 19.32 20.10
CA SER A 98 -13.70 19.02 21.51
C SER A 98 -14.15 17.56 21.69
N ARG A 99 -14.31 17.13 22.92
CA ARG A 99 -14.70 15.75 23.27
C ARG A 99 -16.11 15.37 22.77
N ASP A 100 -17.00 16.32 22.60
CA ASP A 100 -18.35 16.17 22.04
C ASP A 100 -18.33 16.15 20.48
N GLY A 101 -17.16 16.29 19.87
CA GLY A 101 -16.96 16.27 18.42
C GLY A 101 -17.17 17.62 17.71
N ALA A 102 -17.53 18.68 18.47
CA ALA A 102 -17.68 20.00 17.88
C ALA A 102 -16.31 20.57 17.45
N GLU A 103 -16.29 21.28 16.31
CA GLU A 103 -15.11 22.01 15.87
C GLU A 103 -14.91 23.24 16.76
N VAL A 104 -13.75 23.36 17.37
CA VAL A 104 -13.39 24.42 18.33
C VAL A 104 -12.26 25.32 17.85
N GLY A 105 -11.68 25.00 16.70
CA GLY A 105 -10.66 25.81 16.05
C GLY A 105 -10.39 25.33 14.64
N ARG A 106 -10.08 26.25 13.74
CA ARG A 106 -9.79 25.99 12.34
C ARG A 106 -8.83 27.01 11.76
N SER A 107 -7.86 26.56 10.97
CA SER A 107 -6.91 27.43 10.26
C SER A 107 -6.40 26.76 9.00
N GLU A 108 -5.94 27.55 8.05
CA GLU A 108 -5.18 27.08 6.90
C GLU A 108 -3.70 27.43 7.08
N VAL A 109 -2.84 26.44 6.83
CA VAL A 109 -1.38 26.55 7.00
C VAL A 109 -0.70 26.18 5.70
N THR A 110 0.15 27.07 5.19
CA THR A 110 0.96 26.77 4.01
C THR A 110 2.31 26.23 4.41
N VAL A 111 2.61 25.01 3.97
CA VAL A 111 3.88 24.32 4.16
C VAL A 111 4.66 24.34 2.84
N ARG A 112 5.93 24.72 2.90
CA ARG A 112 6.84 24.76 1.75
C ARG A 112 7.91 23.70 1.90
N ALA A 113 8.21 22.97 0.83
CA ALA A 113 9.32 22.04 0.76
C ALA A 113 10.58 22.73 0.22
N GLU A 114 11.72 22.40 0.76
CA GLU A 114 13.00 22.79 0.18
C GLU A 114 13.29 22.01 -1.11
N PRO A 115 14.19 22.52 -1.99
CA PRO A 115 14.61 21.78 -3.17
C PRO A 115 15.17 20.40 -2.80
N GLY A 116 14.54 19.33 -3.28
CA GLY A 116 14.91 17.94 -2.99
C GLY A 116 14.17 17.29 -1.82
N GLU A 117 13.50 18.05 -0.98
CA GLU A 117 12.66 17.54 0.10
C GLU A 117 11.24 17.26 -0.41
N ARG A 118 10.67 16.11 0.01
CA ARG A 118 9.30 15.70 -0.35
C ARG A 118 8.40 15.51 0.88
N HIS A 119 8.97 15.15 2.01
CA HIS A 119 8.25 14.93 3.26
C HIS A 119 8.63 16.00 4.25
N VAL A 120 7.74 16.97 4.42
CA VAL A 120 7.97 18.11 5.31
C VAL A 120 7.20 17.88 6.60
N ARG A 121 7.92 17.85 7.72
CA ARG A 121 7.32 17.84 9.05
C ARG A 121 7.19 19.26 9.57
N THR A 122 6.04 19.59 10.11
CA THR A 122 5.76 20.91 10.67
C THR A 122 4.96 20.83 11.95
N THR A 123 5.20 21.77 12.82
CA THR A 123 4.47 21.95 14.08
C THR A 123 3.65 23.24 13.97
N TYR A 124 2.37 23.15 14.25
CA TYR A 124 1.47 24.29 14.21
C TYR A 124 0.65 24.40 15.48
N ARG A 125 0.65 25.60 16.11
CA ARG A 125 -0.22 25.92 17.23
C ARG A 125 -1.52 26.51 16.69
N LEU A 126 -2.60 25.77 16.84
CA LEU A 126 -3.94 26.20 16.46
C LEU A 126 -4.64 26.83 17.66
N ALA A 127 -5.09 28.08 17.50
CA ALA A 127 -5.93 28.73 18.48
C ALA A 127 -7.32 28.08 18.51
N THR A 128 -7.88 27.88 19.71
CA THR A 128 -9.18 27.26 19.92
C THR A 128 -10.05 28.12 20.84
N GLU A 129 -11.36 28.06 20.63
CA GLU A 129 -12.35 28.77 21.44
C GLU A 129 -12.66 28.03 22.76
N ARG A 130 -12.32 26.75 22.84
CA ARG A 130 -12.51 25.87 24.01
C ARG A 130 -11.43 24.81 24.00
N VAL A 131 -11.27 24.11 25.13
CA VAL A 131 -10.32 22.99 25.23
C VAL A 131 -10.52 21.98 24.11
N ALA A 132 -9.50 21.78 23.30
CA ALA A 132 -9.49 20.78 22.25
C ALA A 132 -9.18 19.41 22.84
N PHE A 133 -9.80 18.38 22.26
CA PHE A 133 -9.52 16.98 22.57
C PHE A 133 -8.72 16.29 21.49
N LEU A 134 -8.91 16.70 20.24
CA LEU A 134 -8.33 16.10 19.06
C LEU A 134 -7.90 17.17 18.07
N GLY A 135 -6.65 17.07 17.57
CA GLY A 135 -6.13 17.84 16.46
C GLY A 135 -6.11 17.01 15.17
N GLU A 136 -6.60 17.55 14.08
CA GLU A 136 -6.72 16.88 12.80
C GLU A 136 -6.21 17.76 11.65
N VAL A 137 -5.67 17.09 10.61
CA VAL A 137 -5.37 17.72 9.32
C VAL A 137 -6.13 16.93 8.25
N PRO A 138 -7.41 17.23 8.01
CA PRO A 138 -8.27 16.40 7.15
C PRO A 138 -7.89 16.43 5.67
N ARG A 139 -7.27 17.49 5.19
CA ARG A 139 -6.86 17.63 3.78
C ARG A 139 -5.78 18.67 3.60
N CYS A 140 -4.96 18.46 2.58
CA CYS A 140 -4.08 19.48 2.02
C CYS A 140 -4.36 19.61 0.51
N ARG A 141 -4.04 20.78 -0.05
CA ARG A 141 -4.19 21.10 -1.46
C ARG A 141 -2.94 21.84 -1.96
N PRO A 142 -2.64 21.83 -3.26
CA PRO A 142 -1.59 22.69 -3.79
C PRO A 142 -1.78 24.13 -3.29
N ALA A 143 -0.70 24.80 -2.93
CA ALA A 143 -0.76 26.23 -2.68
C ALA A 143 -0.81 26.97 -4.04
N ASP A 144 -1.75 27.89 -4.17
CA ASP A 144 -1.87 28.77 -5.34
C ASP A 144 -0.74 29.80 -5.39
#